data_d58fc65dca051ca96ebc57a42b60d37a
#
_entry.id   d58fc65dca051ca96ebc57a42b60d37a
#
_cell.length_a   1.000
_cell.length_b   1.000
_cell.length_c   1.000
_cell.angle_alpha   90.00
_cell.angle_beta   90.00
_cell.angle_gamma   90.00
#
_symmetry.space_group_name_H-M   'P 1'
#
loop_
_entity.id
_entity.type
_entity.pdbx_description
1 polymer ?
#
loop_
_entity_poly.entity_id
_entity_poly.type
_entity_poly.pdbx_seq_one_letter_code
_entity_poly.pdbx_strand_id
1 'polypeptide(L)'
;MSKFLKWLDNYWYHYKWPTIIVTFFLVIGIISTVQIFNKESYDAYVMYVGGQDIPDTKYHDIMQSLKAVSSDYDKNKEHQINFAKSAFISDPENNLASTINAPTIQFLQGLVYQPYYIYLMDVEVYKLYKDSGVFVPISEIVKDVPEDWYYDETAVYFDKTDYANSFAGVDDLGENTLLVIKIMPYSSSKRVIEAERRAYENHLDMLKNILSYRKNG
;
A
#
# COMPACT_ATOMS: atom_id res chain seq x y z
N MET A 1 21.54 31.85 -49.71
CA MET A 1 20.54 31.47 -48.73
C MET A 1 19.37 30.78 -49.43
N SER A 2 19.00 29.58 -49.02
CA SER A 2 17.89 28.82 -49.64
C SER A 2 16.56 29.55 -49.37
N LYS A 3 15.60 29.43 -50.32
CA LYS A 3 14.25 30.01 -50.15
C LYS A 3 13.58 29.55 -48.84
N PHE A 4 13.92 28.35 -48.40
CA PHE A 4 13.45 27.77 -47.16
C PHE A 4 13.92 28.55 -45.90
N LEU A 5 15.20 28.93 -45.86
CA LEU A 5 15.75 29.70 -44.72
C LEU A 5 15.10 31.08 -44.60
N LYS A 6 14.85 31.76 -45.71
CA LYS A 6 14.15 33.06 -45.70
C LYS A 6 12.70 32.93 -45.24
N TRP A 7 12.02 31.83 -45.62
CA TRP A 7 10.67 31.54 -45.13
C TRP A 7 10.66 31.26 -43.65
N LEU A 8 11.62 30.48 -43.13
CA LEU A 8 11.74 30.14 -41.71
C LEU A 8 12.02 31.38 -40.85
N ASP A 9 12.89 32.29 -41.32
CA ASP A 9 13.18 33.56 -40.64
C ASP A 9 11.93 34.43 -40.54
N ASN A 10 11.18 34.54 -41.65
CA ASN A 10 9.95 35.33 -41.67
C ASN A 10 8.87 34.74 -40.76
N TYR A 11 8.71 33.41 -40.80
CA TYR A 11 7.79 32.72 -39.89
C TYR A 11 8.18 32.95 -38.42
N TRP A 12 9.45 32.78 -38.07
CA TRP A 12 9.95 32.97 -36.72
C TRP A 12 9.79 34.40 -36.24
N TYR A 13 10.01 35.36 -37.06
CA TYR A 13 9.84 36.76 -36.71
C TYR A 13 8.40 37.10 -36.33
N HIS A 14 7.42 36.58 -37.04
CA HIS A 14 6.00 36.90 -36.83
C HIS A 14 5.31 35.95 -35.84
N TYR A 15 5.72 34.70 -35.77
CA TYR A 15 4.97 33.65 -35.01
C TYR A 15 5.75 32.99 -33.85
N LYS A 16 6.90 33.51 -33.47
CA LYS A 16 7.71 32.93 -32.38
C LYS A 16 6.92 32.75 -31.11
N TRP A 17 6.19 33.74 -30.65
CA TRP A 17 5.43 33.65 -29.39
C TRP A 17 4.27 32.66 -29.48
N PRO A 18 3.36 32.72 -30.46
CA PRO A 18 2.34 31.69 -30.65
C PRO A 18 2.93 30.26 -30.74
N THR A 19 4.02 30.08 -31.49
CA THR A 19 4.66 28.79 -31.66
C THR A 19 5.21 28.27 -30.34
N ILE A 20 5.89 29.09 -29.55
CA ILE A 20 6.41 28.72 -28.24
C ILE A 20 5.26 28.31 -27.31
N ILE A 21 4.17 29.07 -27.26
CA ILE A 21 3.01 28.80 -26.41
C ILE A 21 2.36 27.48 -26.82
N VAL A 22 2.11 27.25 -28.12
CA VAL A 22 1.49 26.00 -28.60
C VAL A 22 2.37 24.80 -28.29
N THR A 23 3.69 24.92 -28.57
CA THR A 23 4.65 23.85 -28.29
C THR A 23 4.68 23.53 -26.79
N PHE A 24 4.65 24.52 -25.91
CA PHE A 24 4.61 24.35 -24.46
C PHE A 24 3.38 23.54 -24.02
N PHE A 25 2.19 23.91 -24.48
CA PHE A 25 0.98 23.17 -24.16
C PHE A 25 0.96 21.75 -24.74
N LEU A 26 1.53 21.57 -25.92
CA LEU A 26 1.66 20.26 -26.55
C LEU A 26 2.57 19.35 -25.73
N VAL A 27 3.72 19.84 -25.26
CA VAL A 27 4.64 19.09 -24.39
C VAL A 27 3.97 18.74 -23.08
N ILE A 28 3.28 19.68 -22.42
CA ILE A 28 2.52 19.40 -21.20
C ILE A 28 1.47 18.34 -21.46
N GLY A 29 0.72 18.44 -22.56
CA GLY A 29 -0.29 17.45 -22.94
C GLY A 29 0.30 16.05 -23.11
N ILE A 30 1.45 15.93 -23.79
CA ILE A 30 2.14 14.65 -23.94
C ILE A 30 2.59 14.10 -22.59
N ILE A 31 3.25 14.92 -21.75
CA ILE A 31 3.72 14.49 -20.42
C ILE A 31 2.54 14.03 -19.57
N SER A 32 1.45 14.81 -19.52
CA SER A 32 0.26 14.44 -18.76
C SER A 32 -0.36 13.13 -19.25
N THR A 33 -0.42 12.95 -20.56
CA THR A 33 -0.93 11.71 -21.17
C THR A 33 -0.07 10.51 -20.78
N VAL A 34 1.25 10.63 -20.90
CA VAL A 34 2.20 9.57 -20.52
C VAL A 34 2.06 9.24 -19.03
N GLN A 35 1.94 10.25 -18.17
CA GLN A 35 1.75 10.02 -16.71
C GLN A 35 0.44 9.30 -16.39
N ILE A 36 -0.65 9.57 -17.12
CA ILE A 36 -1.94 8.88 -16.93
C ILE A 36 -1.83 7.42 -17.37
N PHE A 37 -1.15 7.13 -18.47
CA PHE A 37 -0.99 5.77 -18.98
C PHE A 37 0.06 4.95 -18.23
N ASN A 38 1.07 5.60 -17.64
CA ASN A 38 2.11 4.93 -16.85
C ASN A 38 1.82 4.95 -15.34
N LYS A 39 0.56 5.18 -14.94
CA LYS A 39 0.21 5.06 -13.53
C LYS A 39 0.37 3.61 -13.10
N GLU A 40 1.32 3.36 -12.20
CA GLU A 40 1.49 2.05 -11.59
C GLU A 40 0.19 1.63 -10.91
N SER A 41 -0.29 0.45 -11.28
CA SER A 41 -1.44 -0.19 -10.67
C SER A 41 -0.92 -1.33 -9.80
N TYR A 42 -1.32 -1.32 -8.53
CA TYR A 42 -0.95 -2.38 -7.61
C TYR A 42 -2.18 -3.23 -7.30
N ASP A 43 -2.00 -4.54 -7.28
CA ASP A 43 -3.05 -5.50 -6.99
C ASP A 43 -3.45 -5.48 -5.52
N ALA A 44 -2.50 -5.28 -4.63
CA ALA A 44 -2.76 -5.11 -3.21
C ALA A 44 -1.74 -4.17 -2.54
N TYR A 45 -2.16 -3.64 -1.39
CA TYR A 45 -1.40 -2.70 -0.59
C TYR A 45 -1.28 -3.23 0.84
N VAL A 46 -0.06 -3.42 1.31
CA VAL A 46 0.24 -3.87 2.66
C VAL A 46 1.14 -2.84 3.33
N MET A 47 0.87 -2.50 4.58
CA MET A 47 1.69 -1.56 5.33
C MET A 47 2.23 -2.22 6.60
N TYR A 48 3.54 -2.17 6.79
CA TYR A 48 4.15 -2.44 8.08
C TYR A 48 4.21 -1.16 8.92
N VAL A 49 3.82 -1.26 10.18
CA VAL A 49 3.85 -0.16 11.14
C VAL A 49 4.50 -0.64 12.44
N GLY A 50 5.71 -0.23 12.66
CA GLY A 50 6.46 -0.69 13.82
C GLY A 50 7.79 0.00 14.01
N GLY A 51 8.49 -0.38 15.08
CA GLY A 51 9.78 0.17 15.46
C GLY A 51 10.98 -0.46 14.74
N GLN A 52 10.77 -1.55 14.00
CA GLN A 52 11.86 -2.23 13.33
C GLN A 52 12.26 -1.52 12.05
N ASP A 53 13.57 -1.37 11.86
CA ASP A 53 14.12 -0.94 10.58
C ASP A 53 14.26 -2.16 9.66
N ILE A 54 13.40 -2.21 8.63
CA ILE A 54 13.46 -3.26 7.60
C ILE A 54 14.49 -2.82 6.56
N PRO A 55 15.62 -3.53 6.42
CA PRO A 55 16.62 -3.20 5.41
C PRO A 55 16.06 -3.33 3.99
N ASP A 56 16.52 -2.50 3.07
CA ASP A 56 16.06 -2.54 1.67
C ASP A 56 16.27 -3.90 0.99
N THR A 57 17.29 -4.65 1.41
CA THR A 57 17.55 -6.02 0.92
C THR A 57 16.41 -6.98 1.27
N LYS A 58 15.77 -6.80 2.43
CA LYS A 58 14.65 -7.64 2.89
C LYS A 58 13.31 -7.22 2.29
N TYR A 59 13.21 -5.96 1.90
CA TYR A 59 12.02 -5.41 1.28
C TYR A 59 11.57 -6.18 0.04
N HIS A 60 12.54 -6.56 -0.80
CA HIS A 60 12.27 -7.34 -2.00
C HIS A 60 11.74 -8.74 -1.67
N ASP A 61 12.31 -9.39 -0.67
CA ASP A 61 11.90 -10.74 -0.25
C ASP A 61 10.49 -10.74 0.33
N ILE A 62 10.16 -9.74 1.15
CA ILE A 62 8.80 -9.52 1.67
C ILE A 62 7.80 -9.33 0.52
N MET A 63 8.12 -8.47 -0.45
CA MET A 63 7.24 -8.26 -1.60
C MET A 63 7.04 -9.52 -2.43
N GLN A 64 8.09 -10.33 -2.64
CA GLN A 64 7.97 -11.58 -3.37
C GLN A 64 7.10 -12.59 -2.61
N SER A 65 7.26 -12.68 -1.29
CA SER A 65 6.42 -13.54 -0.47
C SER A 65 4.94 -13.13 -0.53
N LEU A 66 4.65 -11.85 -0.45
CA LEU A 66 3.29 -11.31 -0.56
C LEU A 66 2.66 -11.59 -1.93
N LYS A 67 3.46 -11.59 -3.00
CA LYS A 67 3.01 -11.99 -4.33
C LYS A 67 2.58 -13.44 -4.39
N ALA A 68 3.21 -14.34 -3.62
CA ALA A 68 2.88 -15.76 -3.61
C ALA A 68 1.46 -16.05 -3.08
N VAL A 69 0.88 -15.15 -2.29
CA VAL A 69 -0.47 -15.29 -1.69
C VAL A 69 -1.51 -14.33 -2.25
N SER A 70 -1.12 -13.50 -3.19
CA SER A 70 -2.02 -12.58 -3.90
C SER A 70 -2.21 -13.02 -5.35
N SER A 71 -3.10 -12.36 -6.06
CA SER A 71 -3.40 -12.62 -7.48
C SER A 71 -3.30 -11.32 -8.27
N ASP A 72 -3.15 -11.42 -9.59
CA ASP A 72 -3.31 -10.30 -10.52
C ASP A 72 -4.80 -9.93 -10.57
N TYR A 73 -5.23 -9.04 -9.67
CA TYR A 73 -6.62 -8.69 -9.47
C TYR A 73 -7.15 -7.76 -10.56
N ASP A 74 -6.34 -6.88 -11.09
CA ASP A 74 -6.72 -5.95 -12.15
C ASP A 74 -6.59 -6.55 -13.56
N LYS A 75 -6.00 -7.77 -13.66
CA LYS A 75 -5.82 -8.55 -14.89
C LYS A 75 -4.99 -7.82 -15.96
N ASN A 76 -4.08 -6.98 -15.51
CA ASN A 76 -3.18 -6.26 -16.40
C ASN A 76 -1.95 -7.09 -16.83
N LYS A 77 -1.79 -8.31 -16.29
CA LYS A 77 -0.67 -9.25 -16.45
C LYS A 77 0.61 -8.83 -15.73
N GLU A 78 0.54 -7.81 -14.91
CA GLU A 78 1.64 -7.33 -14.09
C GLU A 78 1.22 -7.49 -12.63
N HIS A 79 1.68 -8.57 -11.99
CA HIS A 79 1.38 -8.82 -10.59
C HIS A 79 2.27 -7.95 -9.69
N GLN A 80 1.71 -6.90 -9.13
CA GLN A 80 2.44 -5.92 -8.33
C GLN A 80 1.80 -5.68 -6.97
N ILE A 81 2.62 -5.75 -5.92
CA ILE A 81 2.20 -5.44 -4.54
C ILE A 81 2.91 -4.18 -4.09
N ASN A 82 2.16 -3.26 -3.50
CA ASN A 82 2.73 -2.13 -2.80
C ASN A 82 2.91 -2.50 -1.33
N PHE A 83 4.16 -2.58 -0.90
CA PHE A 83 4.50 -2.75 0.50
C PHE A 83 5.13 -1.46 1.02
N ALA A 84 4.49 -0.82 1.98
CA ALA A 84 5.00 0.38 2.62
C ALA A 84 5.44 0.09 4.04
N LYS A 85 6.50 0.76 4.50
CA LYS A 85 6.92 0.75 5.89
C LYS A 85 6.69 2.12 6.52
N SER A 86 6.15 2.13 7.73
CA SER A 86 6.04 3.32 8.56
C SER A 86 6.73 3.04 9.89
N ALA A 87 7.88 3.65 10.11
CA ALA A 87 8.58 3.53 11.37
C ALA A 87 7.80 4.30 12.45
N PHE A 88 7.26 3.58 13.40
CA PHE A 88 6.60 4.15 14.56
C PHE A 88 7.57 4.11 15.74
N ILE A 89 8.11 5.25 16.10
CA ILE A 89 8.97 5.38 17.27
C ILE A 89 8.07 5.77 18.44
N SER A 90 7.71 4.80 19.28
CA SER A 90 7.15 5.12 20.58
C SER A 90 8.30 5.58 21.50
N ASP A 91 8.34 6.85 21.81
CA ASP A 91 9.18 7.34 22.89
C ASP A 91 8.33 7.37 24.17
N PRO A 92 8.53 6.42 25.10
CA PRO A 92 7.73 6.34 26.33
C PRO A 92 7.98 7.50 27.30
N GLU A 93 9.06 8.27 27.11
CA GLU A 93 9.40 9.41 27.97
C GLU A 93 8.84 10.75 27.46
N ASN A 94 8.47 10.84 26.20
CA ASN A 94 7.86 12.03 25.63
C ASN A 94 6.38 11.81 25.34
N ASN A 95 5.52 12.58 26.00
CA ASN A 95 4.09 12.62 25.76
C ASN A 95 3.73 12.54 24.28
N LEU A 96 2.81 11.66 23.92
CA LEU A 96 2.27 11.43 22.57
C LEU A 96 1.97 12.70 21.74
N ALA A 97 1.82 13.85 22.39
CA ALA A 97 1.54 15.13 21.72
C ALA A 97 2.77 15.79 21.06
N SER A 98 3.99 15.39 21.41
CA SER A 98 5.22 16.03 20.88
C SER A 98 5.89 15.24 19.76
N THR A 99 5.49 14.02 19.48
CA THR A 99 6.15 13.13 18.51
C THR A 99 5.22 12.74 17.36
N ILE A 100 4.44 13.69 16.84
CA ILE A 100 3.82 13.52 15.52
C ILE A 100 4.94 13.65 14.49
N ASN A 101 5.66 12.56 14.26
CA ASN A 101 6.67 12.47 13.22
C ASN A 101 6.03 12.14 11.86
N ALA A 102 6.78 12.34 10.79
CA ALA A 102 6.29 12.06 9.43
C ALA A 102 5.75 10.62 9.24
N PRO A 103 6.37 9.56 9.81
CA PRO A 103 5.83 8.21 9.78
C PRO A 103 4.46 8.05 10.45
N THR A 104 4.24 8.68 11.60
CA THR A 104 2.94 8.66 12.28
C THR A 104 1.86 9.33 11.44
N ILE A 105 2.19 10.47 10.81
CA ILE A 105 1.29 11.14 9.88
C ILE A 105 0.97 10.26 8.68
N GLN A 106 1.96 9.60 8.10
CA GLN A 106 1.78 8.67 6.98
C GLN A 106 0.88 7.49 7.36
N PHE A 107 1.05 6.92 8.55
CA PHE A 107 0.19 5.86 9.06
C PHE A 107 -1.26 6.34 9.23
N LEU A 108 -1.48 7.49 9.89
CA LEU A 108 -2.82 8.06 10.06
C LEU A 108 -3.48 8.40 8.73
N GLN A 109 -2.73 8.92 7.77
CA GLN A 109 -3.21 9.11 6.40
C GLN A 109 -3.54 7.79 5.72
N GLY A 110 -2.75 6.76 5.93
CA GLY A 110 -3.00 5.41 5.45
C GLY A 110 -4.32 4.83 5.99
N LEU A 111 -4.61 5.04 7.27
CA LEU A 111 -5.87 4.60 7.87
C LEU A 111 -7.09 5.31 7.26
N VAL A 112 -6.97 6.57 6.85
CA VAL A 112 -8.10 7.40 6.42
C VAL A 112 -8.22 7.49 4.89
N TYR A 113 -7.11 7.70 4.18
CA TYR A 113 -7.13 8.14 2.78
C TYR A 113 -6.45 7.20 1.79
N GLN A 114 -5.70 6.19 2.25
CA GLN A 114 -4.90 5.35 1.37
C GLN A 114 -5.49 3.94 1.21
N PRO A 115 -5.18 3.25 0.11
CA PRO A 115 -5.73 1.93 -0.22
C PRO A 115 -5.13 0.78 0.60
N TYR A 116 -4.44 1.08 1.71
CA TYR A 116 -3.94 0.06 2.61
C TYR A 116 -5.08 -0.50 3.46
N TYR A 117 -5.35 -1.78 3.32
CA TYR A 117 -6.32 -2.49 4.13
C TYR A 117 -5.66 -3.49 5.06
N ILE A 118 -4.58 -4.14 4.62
CA ILE A 118 -3.81 -5.08 5.42
C ILE A 118 -2.65 -4.33 6.09
N TYR A 119 -2.55 -4.50 7.40
CA TYR A 119 -1.47 -3.95 8.21
C TYR A 119 -0.74 -5.06 8.96
N LEU A 120 0.58 -4.95 8.96
CA LEU A 120 1.48 -5.69 9.83
C LEU A 120 1.94 -4.71 10.90
N MET A 121 1.49 -4.87 12.14
CA MET A 121 1.67 -3.87 13.18
C MET A 121 2.39 -4.47 14.39
N ASP A 122 3.36 -3.75 14.92
CA ASP A 122 3.89 -4.11 16.23
C ASP A 122 2.80 -4.04 17.28
N VAL A 123 2.82 -4.97 18.26
CA VAL A 123 1.84 -5.04 19.33
C VAL A 123 1.65 -3.69 20.04
N GLU A 124 2.73 -2.95 20.27
CA GLU A 124 2.64 -1.66 20.97
C GLU A 124 1.91 -0.59 20.14
N VAL A 125 2.06 -0.62 18.84
CA VAL A 125 1.31 0.27 17.94
C VAL A 125 -0.16 -0.13 17.89
N TYR A 126 -0.43 -1.43 17.76
CA TYR A 126 -1.79 -1.96 17.73
C TYR A 126 -2.59 -1.60 18.99
N LYS A 127 -2.00 -1.72 20.19
CA LYS A 127 -2.64 -1.34 21.46
C LYS A 127 -3.18 0.08 21.49
N LEU A 128 -2.56 1.00 20.76
CA LEU A 128 -3.00 2.40 20.68
C LEU A 128 -4.27 2.58 19.87
N TYR A 129 -4.55 1.66 18.93
CA TYR A 129 -5.63 1.81 17.94
C TYR A 129 -6.69 0.72 18.00
N LYS A 130 -6.49 -0.37 18.76
CA LYS A 130 -7.40 -1.52 18.80
C LYS A 130 -8.84 -1.14 19.16
N ASP A 131 -9.03 -0.18 20.06
CA ASP A 131 -10.33 0.25 20.53
C ASP A 131 -10.97 1.34 19.66
N SER A 132 -10.34 1.69 18.55
CA SER A 132 -10.82 2.74 17.62
C SER A 132 -11.96 2.28 16.71
N GLY A 133 -12.26 0.97 16.67
CA GLY A 133 -13.27 0.40 15.79
C GLY A 133 -12.90 0.40 14.31
N VAL A 134 -11.61 0.58 13.96
CA VAL A 134 -11.16 0.59 12.58
C VAL A 134 -10.77 -0.79 12.05
N PHE A 135 -10.64 -1.80 12.90
CA PHE A 135 -10.26 -3.16 12.51
C PHE A 135 -11.45 -4.10 12.51
N VAL A 136 -11.43 -5.08 11.60
CA VAL A 136 -12.48 -6.08 11.44
C VAL A 136 -12.12 -7.33 12.25
N PRO A 137 -13.08 -7.96 12.94
CA PRO A 137 -12.85 -9.26 13.58
C PRO A 137 -12.40 -10.30 12.56
N ILE A 138 -11.26 -10.94 12.81
CA ILE A 138 -10.67 -11.95 11.91
C ILE A 138 -11.63 -13.14 11.72
N SER A 139 -12.36 -13.53 12.76
CA SER A 139 -13.34 -14.64 12.73
C SER A 139 -14.50 -14.39 11.75
N GLU A 140 -14.80 -13.14 11.41
CA GLU A 140 -15.80 -12.80 10.38
C GLU A 140 -15.28 -13.09 8.96
N ILE A 141 -13.96 -13.15 8.77
CA ILE A 141 -13.31 -13.32 7.48
C ILE A 141 -12.87 -14.76 7.26
N VAL A 142 -12.22 -15.36 8.27
CA VAL A 142 -11.69 -16.72 8.23
C VAL A 142 -12.11 -17.47 9.48
N LYS A 143 -12.81 -18.60 9.31
CA LYS A 143 -13.38 -19.37 10.43
C LYS A 143 -12.39 -20.35 11.08
N ASP A 144 -11.43 -20.85 10.30
CA ASP A 144 -10.55 -21.96 10.71
C ASP A 144 -9.14 -21.46 11.07
N VAL A 145 -9.06 -20.31 11.74
CA VAL A 145 -7.78 -19.82 12.29
C VAL A 145 -7.54 -20.50 13.65
N PRO A 146 -6.34 -21.07 13.91
CA PRO A 146 -6.00 -21.66 15.19
C PRO A 146 -6.15 -20.66 16.34
N GLU A 147 -6.71 -21.10 17.49
CA GLU A 147 -6.96 -20.22 18.62
C GLU A 147 -5.68 -19.59 19.19
N ASP A 148 -4.57 -20.29 19.14
CA ASP A 148 -3.27 -19.82 19.62
C ASP A 148 -2.61 -18.77 18.71
N TRP A 149 -3.16 -18.54 17.50
CA TRP A 149 -2.73 -17.46 16.62
C TRP A 149 -3.35 -16.12 17.00
N TYR A 150 -4.52 -16.11 17.64
CA TYR A 150 -5.19 -14.87 18.02
C TYR A 150 -4.43 -14.11 19.10
N TYR A 151 -4.22 -12.82 18.87
CA TYR A 151 -3.91 -11.85 19.91
C TYR A 151 -5.20 -11.38 20.60
N ASP A 152 -6.20 -11.04 19.78
CA ASP A 152 -7.59 -10.73 20.17
C ASP A 152 -8.53 -10.97 18.96
N GLU A 153 -9.76 -10.48 19.03
CA GLU A 153 -10.78 -10.70 17.99
C GLU A 153 -10.38 -10.13 16.61
N THR A 154 -9.61 -9.02 16.58
CA THR A 154 -9.29 -8.30 15.35
C THR A 154 -7.85 -8.48 14.87
N ALA A 155 -7.01 -9.19 15.63
CA ALA A 155 -5.60 -9.33 15.36
C ALA A 155 -5.10 -10.77 15.58
N VAL A 156 -4.22 -11.22 14.71
CA VAL A 156 -3.48 -12.48 14.86
C VAL A 156 -1.98 -12.22 14.87
N TYR A 157 -1.25 -13.02 15.65
CA TYR A 157 0.21 -13.03 15.60
C TYR A 157 0.68 -13.50 14.24
N PHE A 158 1.36 -12.63 13.51
CA PHE A 158 1.80 -12.93 12.15
C PHE A 158 2.89 -13.99 12.12
N ASP A 159 3.82 -13.96 13.07
CA ASP A 159 4.91 -14.93 13.25
C ASP A 159 4.41 -16.36 13.56
N LYS A 160 3.20 -16.50 14.09
CA LYS A 160 2.59 -17.83 14.32
C LYS A 160 1.97 -18.44 13.06
N THR A 161 1.77 -17.65 12.00
CA THR A 161 1.19 -18.17 10.76
C THR A 161 2.16 -19.10 10.01
N ASP A 162 1.65 -20.17 9.43
CA ASP A 162 2.46 -21.03 8.56
C ASP A 162 3.05 -20.27 7.38
N TYR A 163 2.36 -19.22 6.95
CA TYR A 163 2.84 -18.33 5.89
C TYR A 163 4.13 -17.63 6.29
N ALA A 164 4.16 -16.96 7.44
CA ALA A 164 5.34 -16.25 7.90
C ALA A 164 6.55 -17.19 8.08
N ASN A 165 6.30 -18.40 8.55
CA ASN A 165 7.32 -19.43 8.75
C ASN A 165 7.77 -20.14 7.46
N SER A 166 7.20 -19.80 6.30
CA SER A 166 7.51 -20.48 5.02
C SER A 166 8.31 -19.62 4.06
N PHE A 167 8.37 -18.32 4.29
CA PHE A 167 9.02 -17.38 3.37
C PHE A 167 10.13 -16.60 4.05
N ALA A 168 11.32 -16.63 3.44
CA ALA A 168 12.45 -15.83 3.89
C ALA A 168 12.14 -14.33 3.78
N GLY A 169 12.62 -13.56 4.76
CA GLY A 169 12.42 -12.12 4.83
C GLY A 169 11.15 -11.69 5.58
N VAL A 170 10.14 -12.55 5.64
CA VAL A 170 8.91 -12.30 6.41
C VAL A 170 9.12 -12.64 7.88
N ASP A 171 9.96 -13.61 8.18
CA ASP A 171 10.43 -13.98 9.52
C ASP A 171 11.21 -12.84 10.23
N ASP A 172 11.75 -11.91 9.47
CA ASP A 172 12.46 -10.74 10.01
C ASP A 172 11.52 -9.62 10.52
N LEU A 173 10.20 -9.72 10.31
CA LEU A 173 9.22 -8.73 10.77
C LEU A 173 8.99 -8.73 12.29
N GLY A 174 9.66 -9.63 13.02
CA GLY A 174 9.71 -9.69 14.49
C GLY A 174 8.61 -10.52 15.14
N GLU A 175 8.96 -11.07 16.31
CA GLU A 175 8.12 -12.01 17.08
C GLU A 175 6.82 -11.39 17.64
N ASN A 176 6.59 -10.10 17.49
CA ASN A 176 5.42 -9.40 18.04
C ASN A 176 4.68 -8.60 16.97
N THR A 177 4.77 -9.03 15.72
CA THR A 177 4.02 -8.41 14.63
C THR A 177 2.62 -9.01 14.52
N LEU A 178 1.61 -8.16 14.53
CA LEU A 178 0.21 -8.52 14.38
C LEU A 178 -0.25 -8.26 12.96
N LEU A 179 -0.99 -9.21 12.41
CA LEU A 179 -1.72 -9.07 11.14
C LEU A 179 -3.13 -8.61 11.45
N VAL A 180 -3.52 -7.47 10.89
CA VAL A 180 -4.85 -6.88 11.04
C VAL A 180 -5.38 -6.40 9.71
N ILE A 181 -6.69 -6.27 9.59
CA ILE A 181 -7.34 -5.69 8.42
C ILE A 181 -8.27 -4.55 8.83
N LYS A 182 -8.17 -3.45 8.09
CA LYS A 182 -9.01 -2.28 8.29
C LYS A 182 -10.39 -2.49 7.70
N ILE A 183 -11.43 -1.88 8.32
CA ILE A 183 -12.76 -1.80 7.74
C ILE A 183 -12.74 -1.06 6.40
N MET A 184 -13.69 -1.39 5.53
CA MET A 184 -13.90 -0.63 4.31
C MET A 184 -14.36 0.80 4.65
N PRO A 185 -13.72 1.86 4.08
CA PRO A 185 -14.12 3.22 4.37
C PRO A 185 -15.52 3.51 3.80
N TYR A 186 -16.27 4.31 4.54
CA TYR A 186 -17.57 4.79 4.07
C TYR A 186 -17.38 5.89 3.00
N SER A 187 -18.14 5.80 1.94
CA SER A 187 -18.25 6.87 0.93
C SER A 187 -19.71 7.09 0.53
N SER A 188 -20.07 8.32 0.24
CA SER A 188 -21.42 8.66 -0.27
C SER A 188 -21.56 8.47 -1.78
N SER A 189 -20.46 8.36 -2.51
CA SER A 189 -20.46 8.17 -3.96
C SER A 189 -20.53 6.69 -4.34
N LYS A 190 -21.56 6.26 -5.06
CA LYS A 190 -21.71 4.88 -5.54
C LYS A 190 -20.50 4.36 -6.32
N ARG A 191 -19.94 5.21 -7.20
CA ARG A 191 -18.76 4.83 -8.01
C ARG A 191 -17.52 4.60 -7.14
N VAL A 192 -17.31 5.43 -6.13
CA VAL A 192 -16.21 5.29 -5.18
C VAL A 192 -16.41 4.05 -4.33
N ILE A 193 -17.63 3.82 -3.80
CA ILE A 193 -17.96 2.62 -3.01
C ILE A 193 -17.68 1.34 -3.80
N GLU A 194 -18.03 1.26 -5.08
CA GLU A 194 -17.78 0.05 -5.88
C GLU A 194 -16.28 -0.18 -6.13
N ALA A 195 -15.51 0.87 -6.38
CA ALA A 195 -14.07 0.76 -6.54
C ALA A 195 -13.39 0.33 -5.23
N GLU A 196 -13.75 0.97 -4.12
CA GLU A 196 -13.27 0.63 -2.79
C GLU A 196 -13.65 -0.80 -2.37
N ARG A 197 -14.88 -1.23 -2.66
CA ARG A 197 -15.33 -2.58 -2.36
C ARG A 197 -14.50 -3.63 -3.12
N ARG A 198 -14.23 -3.43 -4.40
CA ARG A 198 -13.39 -4.35 -5.17
C ARG A 198 -11.98 -4.42 -4.60
N ALA A 199 -11.37 -3.26 -4.31
CA ALA A 199 -10.07 -3.21 -3.68
C ALA A 199 -10.07 -3.92 -2.32
N TYR A 200 -11.09 -3.72 -1.52
CA TYR A 200 -11.26 -4.38 -0.22
C TYR A 200 -11.42 -5.89 -0.36
N GLU A 201 -12.26 -6.38 -1.29
CA GLU A 201 -12.45 -7.80 -1.57
C GLU A 201 -11.13 -8.48 -1.98
N ASN A 202 -10.30 -7.82 -2.78
CA ASN A 202 -8.97 -8.32 -3.14
C ASN A 202 -8.06 -8.50 -1.90
N HIS A 203 -8.08 -7.52 -0.99
CA HIS A 203 -7.31 -7.61 0.26
C HIS A 203 -7.87 -8.69 1.21
N LEU A 204 -9.20 -8.88 1.24
CA LEU A 204 -9.80 -9.99 1.98
C LEU A 204 -9.35 -11.35 1.46
N ASP A 205 -9.27 -11.52 0.14
CA ASP A 205 -8.80 -12.76 -0.47
C ASP A 205 -7.31 -13.00 -0.16
N MET A 206 -6.48 -11.96 -0.24
CA MET A 206 -5.08 -12.05 0.16
C MET A 206 -4.94 -12.43 1.65
N LEU A 207 -5.70 -11.80 2.54
CA LEU A 207 -5.71 -12.14 3.97
C LEU A 207 -6.11 -13.59 4.21
N LYS A 208 -7.17 -14.07 3.53
CA LYS A 208 -7.59 -15.47 3.58
C LYS A 208 -6.47 -16.40 3.15
N ASN A 209 -5.78 -16.09 2.06
CA ASN A 209 -4.67 -16.87 1.56
C ASN A 209 -3.50 -16.93 2.56
N ILE A 210 -3.19 -15.82 3.22
CA ILE A 210 -2.18 -15.77 4.29
C ILE A 210 -2.59 -16.69 5.46
N LEU A 211 -3.82 -16.54 5.96
CA LEU A 211 -4.30 -17.27 7.14
C LEU A 211 -4.61 -18.75 6.87
N SER A 212 -4.98 -19.10 5.65
CA SER A 212 -5.23 -20.48 5.23
C SER A 212 -3.99 -21.18 4.64
N TYR A 213 -2.88 -20.45 4.46
CA TYR A 213 -1.64 -21.04 3.98
C TYR A 213 -1.22 -22.18 4.90
N ARG A 214 -0.86 -23.33 4.32
CA ARG A 214 -0.30 -24.46 5.07
C ARG A 214 1.03 -24.83 4.45
N LYS A 215 2.02 -24.97 5.29
CA LYS A 215 3.33 -25.46 4.85
C LYS A 215 3.15 -26.91 4.39
N ASN A 216 3.32 -27.14 3.10
CA ASN A 216 3.39 -28.51 2.59
C ASN A 216 4.63 -29.18 3.19
N GLY A 217 4.43 -30.17 4.06
CA GLY A 217 5.47 -30.94 4.73
C GLY A 217 6.27 -31.78 3.77
#